data_52669774e42e7b94c3dd51180ed2b5a0
#
_entry.id   52669774e42e7b94c3dd51180ed2b5a0
#
_cell.length_a   1.000
_cell.length_b   1.000
_cell.length_c   1.000
_cell.angle_alpha   90.00
_cell.angle_beta   90.00
_cell.angle_gamma   90.00
#
_symmetry.space_group_name_H-M   'P 1'
#
loop_
_entity.id
_entity.type
_entity.pdbx_description
1 polymer ?
#
loop_
_entity_poly.entity_id
_entity_poly.type
_entity_poly.pdbx_seq_one_letter_code
_entity_poly.pdbx_strand_id
1 'polypeptide(L)'
;MAEVLVLVDHVDGAVRKTTSELLTIARRLGEPSAVFIGTGFDAAKEALAQYGAEKVYRIESADVTDYLVAPKAEALAQLVGSASPAAVLIPSSAEGKEIAARLAIKTESGLITDAVDVQPGEGGGVSTTQSVFAGSYTVKATVTKGTPIIAVKPNSAAPEAVQGAAADEVVEVTVSDGAKTAKITDRQPKAATGRPELTEAAIVVSGGRGTGGDFSKVEDFADSLGAAVGASRAAVDAGWYPHTNQVGQTGKQVSPQLYVAAGISGAIQHRAGMQTSKTIVAVNKDEEAPIFELVDFGVVGDLFTVLPQATEAVKAAKG
;
A
#
# COMPACT_ATOMS: atom_id res chain seq x y z
N MET A 1 -23.33 -9.26 12.23
CA MET A 1 -23.07 -8.71 10.85
C MET A 1 -22.35 -9.78 10.08
N ALA A 2 -22.32 -9.70 8.73
CA ALA A 2 -21.53 -10.68 7.95
C ALA A 2 -20.02 -10.43 8.18
N GLU A 3 -19.25 -11.49 8.22
CA GLU A 3 -17.80 -11.44 8.45
C GLU A 3 -17.07 -10.91 7.21
N VAL A 4 -16.06 -10.08 7.40
CA VAL A 4 -15.17 -9.56 6.34
C VAL A 4 -13.74 -9.92 6.68
N LEU A 5 -13.10 -10.74 5.84
CA LEU A 5 -11.73 -11.13 6.05
C LEU A 5 -10.76 -10.04 5.58
N VAL A 6 -9.74 -9.76 6.37
CA VAL A 6 -8.67 -8.82 6.07
C VAL A 6 -7.32 -9.54 6.15
N LEU A 7 -6.62 -9.68 5.03
CA LEU A 7 -5.26 -10.23 5.04
C LEU A 7 -4.31 -9.24 5.70
N VAL A 8 -3.68 -9.67 6.79
CA VAL A 8 -2.72 -8.85 7.54
C VAL A 8 -1.40 -8.75 6.79
N ASP A 9 -0.94 -7.52 6.57
CA ASP A 9 0.41 -7.21 6.09
C ASP A 9 1.28 -6.85 7.30
N HIS A 10 2.35 -7.63 7.52
CA HIS A 10 3.24 -7.43 8.65
C HIS A 10 4.67 -7.90 8.35
N VAL A 11 5.61 -7.44 9.14
CA VAL A 11 6.99 -7.96 9.18
C VAL A 11 7.27 -8.36 10.62
N ASP A 12 7.47 -9.65 10.85
CA ASP A 12 7.75 -10.23 12.17
C ASP A 12 6.79 -9.74 13.28
N GLY A 13 5.49 -9.64 12.96
CA GLY A 13 4.45 -9.16 13.86
C GLY A 13 4.25 -7.64 13.89
N ALA A 14 5.16 -6.85 13.34
CA ALA A 14 4.93 -5.42 13.17
C ALA A 14 3.90 -5.17 12.06
N VAL A 15 2.68 -4.86 12.44
CA VAL A 15 1.54 -4.63 11.53
C VAL A 15 1.77 -3.36 10.71
N ARG A 16 1.61 -3.46 9.40
CA ARG A 16 1.74 -2.31 8.50
C ARG A 16 0.47 -1.46 8.49
N LYS A 17 0.64 -0.18 8.19
CA LYS A 17 -0.46 0.81 8.07
C LYS A 17 -1.58 0.35 7.13
N THR A 18 -1.24 -0.33 6.03
CA THR A 18 -2.20 -0.89 5.07
C THR A 18 -3.24 -1.80 5.74
N THR A 19 -2.83 -2.63 6.70
CA THR A 19 -3.78 -3.47 7.46
C THR A 19 -4.76 -2.63 8.27
N SER A 20 -4.30 -1.58 8.94
CA SER A 20 -5.17 -0.69 9.73
C SER A 20 -6.18 0.05 8.82
N GLU A 21 -5.77 0.44 7.62
CA GLU A 21 -6.64 1.00 6.58
C GLU A 21 -7.71 -0.02 6.15
N LEU A 22 -7.31 -1.26 5.89
CA LEU A 22 -8.22 -2.33 5.49
C LEU A 22 -9.23 -2.71 6.59
N LEU A 23 -8.79 -2.77 7.84
CA LEU A 23 -9.70 -3.00 8.98
C LEU A 23 -10.73 -1.86 9.10
N THR A 24 -10.31 -0.61 8.88
CA THR A 24 -11.21 0.54 8.84
C THR A 24 -12.24 0.42 7.71
N ILE A 25 -11.83 -0.02 6.53
CA ILE A 25 -12.74 -0.26 5.40
C ILE A 25 -13.67 -1.44 5.69
N ALA A 26 -13.16 -2.53 6.27
CA ALA A 26 -13.94 -3.72 6.56
C ALA A 26 -15.14 -3.43 7.48
N ARG A 27 -15.00 -2.52 8.45
CA ARG A 27 -16.10 -2.09 9.34
C ARG A 27 -17.28 -1.46 8.59
N ARG A 28 -17.06 -0.92 7.40
CA ARG A 28 -18.15 -0.39 6.55
C ARG A 28 -18.99 -1.49 5.94
N LEU A 29 -18.40 -2.68 5.77
CA LEU A 29 -18.99 -3.82 5.06
C LEU A 29 -19.56 -4.86 6.02
N GLY A 30 -19.00 -5.01 7.20
CA GLY A 30 -19.39 -6.02 8.18
C GLY A 30 -18.47 -6.08 9.38
N GLU A 31 -18.33 -7.26 9.96
CA GLU A 31 -17.49 -7.52 11.13
C GLU A 31 -16.06 -7.90 10.65
N PRO A 32 -15.02 -7.11 11.03
CA PRO A 32 -13.67 -7.36 10.56
C PRO A 32 -13.04 -8.57 11.25
N SER A 33 -12.57 -9.52 10.47
CA SER A 33 -11.75 -10.65 10.91
C SER A 33 -10.39 -10.61 10.23
N ALA A 34 -9.34 -10.39 11.01
CA ALA A 34 -7.97 -10.36 10.52
C ALA A 34 -7.48 -11.79 10.22
N VAL A 35 -6.76 -11.97 9.12
CA VAL A 35 -6.08 -13.23 8.79
C VAL A 35 -4.59 -13.01 8.91
N PHE A 36 -4.01 -13.49 10.00
CA PHE A 36 -2.59 -13.38 10.32
C PHE A 36 -1.86 -14.64 9.86
N ILE A 37 -0.96 -14.50 8.91
CA ILE A 37 -0.15 -15.61 8.37
C ILE A 37 1.31 -15.37 8.69
N GLY A 38 1.88 -16.17 9.58
CA GLY A 38 3.29 -16.06 9.94
C GLY A 38 3.54 -16.15 11.44
N THR A 39 4.71 -15.66 11.84
CA THR A 39 5.16 -15.60 13.23
C THR A 39 5.03 -14.20 13.80
N GLY A 40 5.10 -14.07 15.13
CA GLY A 40 5.07 -12.76 15.80
C GLY A 40 3.66 -12.24 16.12
N PHE A 41 2.65 -13.10 16.16
CA PHE A 41 1.26 -12.70 16.44
C PHE A 41 1.11 -11.88 17.74
N ASP A 42 1.82 -12.24 18.80
CA ASP A 42 1.71 -11.53 20.08
C ASP A 42 2.06 -10.04 19.97
N ALA A 43 2.99 -9.68 19.09
CA ALA A 43 3.33 -8.29 18.79
C ALA A 43 2.28 -7.58 17.91
N ALA A 44 1.54 -8.35 17.09
CA ALA A 44 0.51 -7.83 16.20
C ALA A 44 -0.84 -7.61 16.89
N LYS A 45 -1.15 -8.40 17.92
CA LYS A 45 -2.49 -8.51 18.51
C LYS A 45 -3.05 -7.17 18.96
N GLU A 46 -2.25 -6.36 19.68
CA GLU A 46 -2.69 -5.05 20.16
C GLU A 46 -3.06 -4.10 19.02
N ALA A 47 -2.22 -4.05 17.97
CA ALA A 47 -2.48 -3.21 16.80
C ALA A 47 -3.74 -3.67 16.03
N LEU A 48 -3.95 -4.97 15.89
CA LEU A 48 -5.16 -5.50 15.25
C LEU A 48 -6.42 -5.16 16.04
N ALA A 49 -6.37 -5.32 17.38
CA ALA A 49 -7.45 -4.91 18.28
C ALA A 49 -7.74 -3.42 18.18
N GLN A 50 -6.71 -2.58 18.22
CA GLN A 50 -6.82 -1.11 18.16
C GLN A 50 -7.58 -0.61 16.92
N TYR A 51 -7.47 -1.32 15.80
CA TYR A 51 -8.13 -0.92 14.55
C TYR A 51 -9.39 -1.72 14.21
N GLY A 52 -9.92 -2.48 15.19
CA GLY A 52 -11.27 -3.04 15.13
C GLY A 52 -11.36 -4.46 14.61
N ALA A 53 -10.29 -5.25 14.67
CA ALA A 53 -10.42 -6.68 14.45
C ALA A 53 -11.21 -7.31 15.60
N GLU A 54 -12.37 -7.90 15.29
CA GLU A 54 -13.16 -8.64 16.27
C GLU A 54 -12.61 -10.06 16.46
N LYS A 55 -12.15 -10.67 15.37
CA LYS A 55 -11.52 -11.97 15.35
C LYS A 55 -10.17 -11.92 14.64
N VAL A 56 -9.26 -12.83 15.00
CA VAL A 56 -8.01 -13.06 14.29
C VAL A 56 -7.82 -14.53 14.02
N TYR A 57 -7.83 -14.92 12.76
CA TYR A 57 -7.44 -16.26 12.32
C TYR A 57 -5.91 -16.33 12.19
N ARG A 58 -5.30 -17.23 12.94
CA ARG A 58 -3.85 -17.42 12.98
C ARG A 58 -3.44 -18.66 12.17
N ILE A 59 -2.59 -18.45 11.19
CA ILE A 59 -2.03 -19.52 10.34
C ILE A 59 -0.51 -19.49 10.51
N GLU A 60 0.04 -20.44 11.29
CA GLU A 60 1.46 -20.45 11.68
C GLU A 60 2.23 -21.64 11.07
N SER A 61 1.59 -22.40 10.17
CA SER A 61 2.19 -23.58 9.55
C SER A 61 3.45 -23.23 8.73
N ALA A 62 4.55 -23.98 8.96
CA ALA A 62 5.77 -23.88 8.17
C ALA A 62 5.51 -24.18 6.67
N ASP A 63 4.53 -25.03 6.35
CA ASP A 63 4.11 -25.29 4.98
C ASP A 63 3.54 -24.05 4.27
N VAL A 64 3.15 -23.02 5.04
CA VAL A 64 2.70 -21.74 4.50
C VAL A 64 3.80 -20.68 4.55
N THR A 65 4.56 -20.61 5.65
CA THR A 65 5.51 -19.52 5.92
C THR A 65 6.86 -19.70 5.23
N ASP A 66 7.26 -20.94 4.94
CA ASP A 66 8.54 -21.25 4.30
C ASP A 66 8.54 -21.09 2.77
N TYR A 67 7.38 -20.83 2.19
CA TYR A 67 7.20 -20.75 0.75
C TYR A 67 6.67 -19.38 0.32
N LEU A 68 6.71 -19.10 -0.98
CA LEU A 68 6.15 -17.87 -1.54
C LEU A 68 4.61 -17.86 -1.43
N VAL A 69 3.93 -17.18 -2.31
CA VAL A 69 2.50 -16.81 -2.16
C VAL A 69 1.50 -17.95 -2.35
N ALA A 70 1.85 -19.03 -3.05
CA ALA A 70 0.89 -20.07 -3.40
C ALA A 70 0.27 -20.78 -2.18
N PRO A 71 1.03 -21.17 -1.13
CA PRO A 71 0.45 -21.70 0.10
C PRO A 71 -0.46 -20.71 0.84
N LYS A 72 -0.13 -19.44 0.85
CA LYS A 72 -0.98 -18.42 1.48
C LYS A 72 -2.35 -18.33 0.80
N ALA A 73 -2.38 -18.41 -0.53
CA ALA A 73 -3.64 -18.44 -1.28
C ALA A 73 -4.45 -19.71 -1.03
N GLU A 74 -3.81 -20.87 -0.84
CA GLU A 74 -4.52 -22.12 -0.46
C GLU A 74 -5.10 -22.04 0.95
N ALA A 75 -4.34 -21.53 1.89
CA ALA A 75 -4.79 -21.31 3.25
C ALA A 75 -6.02 -20.37 3.30
N LEU A 76 -5.94 -19.23 2.59
CA LEU A 76 -7.08 -18.33 2.48
C LEU A 76 -8.30 -18.98 1.78
N ALA A 77 -8.10 -19.82 0.76
CA ALA A 77 -9.20 -20.48 0.09
C ALA A 77 -9.95 -21.44 1.02
N GLN A 78 -9.23 -22.18 1.88
CA GLN A 78 -9.82 -23.05 2.89
C GLN A 78 -10.62 -22.21 3.91
N LEU A 79 -10.05 -21.08 4.36
CA LEU A 79 -10.72 -20.19 5.30
C LEU A 79 -11.97 -19.55 4.68
N VAL A 80 -11.93 -19.11 3.43
CA VAL A 80 -13.11 -18.60 2.71
C VAL A 80 -14.21 -19.66 2.63
N GLY A 81 -13.84 -20.91 2.36
CA GLY A 81 -14.77 -22.04 2.32
C GLY A 81 -15.45 -22.33 3.66
N SER A 82 -14.74 -22.21 4.78
CA SER A 82 -15.26 -22.46 6.13
C SER A 82 -16.02 -21.29 6.73
N ALA A 83 -15.49 -20.06 6.59
CA ALA A 83 -16.06 -18.85 7.18
C ALA A 83 -17.18 -18.23 6.34
N SER A 84 -17.22 -18.50 5.02
CA SER A 84 -18.20 -17.92 4.08
C SER A 84 -18.34 -16.38 4.24
N PRO A 85 -17.23 -15.61 4.12
CA PRO A 85 -17.24 -14.17 4.39
C PRO A 85 -17.99 -13.38 3.32
N ALA A 86 -18.47 -12.21 3.68
CA ALA A 86 -19.09 -11.26 2.74
C ALA A 86 -18.09 -10.68 1.73
N ALA A 87 -16.83 -10.55 2.12
CA ALA A 87 -15.74 -10.09 1.27
C ALA A 87 -14.36 -10.48 1.86
N VAL A 88 -13.34 -10.47 1.00
CA VAL A 88 -11.94 -10.59 1.40
C VAL A 88 -11.19 -9.35 0.94
N LEU A 89 -10.61 -8.59 1.86
CA LEU A 89 -9.80 -7.42 1.58
C LEU A 89 -8.31 -7.77 1.70
N ILE A 90 -7.53 -7.40 0.69
CA ILE A 90 -6.11 -7.72 0.58
C ILE A 90 -5.35 -6.43 0.23
N PRO A 91 -4.16 -6.18 0.80
CA PRO A 91 -3.33 -5.04 0.37
C PRO A 91 -2.94 -5.16 -1.11
N SER A 92 -3.10 -4.11 -1.91
CA SER A 92 -2.74 -4.10 -3.34
C SER A 92 -1.24 -3.95 -3.55
N SER A 93 -0.46 -4.78 -2.88
CA SER A 93 0.98 -4.96 -3.10
C SER A 93 1.23 -6.00 -4.22
N ALA A 94 2.47 -6.17 -4.66
CA ALA A 94 2.81 -7.22 -5.62
C ALA A 94 2.45 -8.62 -5.08
N GLU A 95 2.80 -8.90 -3.83
CA GLU A 95 2.44 -10.15 -3.16
C GLU A 95 0.93 -10.29 -2.96
N GLY A 96 0.27 -9.24 -2.48
CA GLY A 96 -1.17 -9.25 -2.24
C GLY A 96 -1.98 -9.47 -3.52
N LYS A 97 -1.59 -8.89 -4.64
CA LYS A 97 -2.25 -9.11 -5.94
C LYS A 97 -2.11 -10.55 -6.42
N GLU A 98 -0.93 -11.16 -6.23
CA GLU A 98 -0.72 -12.56 -6.61
C GLU A 98 -1.56 -13.50 -5.72
N ILE A 99 -1.59 -13.26 -4.40
CA ILE A 99 -2.44 -14.00 -3.47
C ILE A 99 -3.91 -13.85 -3.89
N ALA A 100 -4.38 -12.63 -4.14
CA ALA A 100 -5.75 -12.34 -4.53
C ALA A 100 -6.16 -13.03 -5.84
N ALA A 101 -5.29 -13.02 -6.84
CA ALA A 101 -5.53 -13.69 -8.12
C ALA A 101 -5.63 -15.21 -7.98
N ARG A 102 -4.70 -15.82 -7.23
CA ARG A 102 -4.73 -17.26 -6.95
C ARG A 102 -5.96 -17.66 -6.13
N LEU A 103 -6.32 -16.84 -5.13
CA LEU A 103 -7.51 -17.05 -4.31
C LEU A 103 -8.77 -17.01 -5.17
N ALA A 104 -8.90 -16.02 -6.05
CA ALA A 104 -10.05 -15.87 -6.94
C ALA A 104 -10.28 -17.11 -7.82
N ILE A 105 -9.21 -17.67 -8.38
CA ILE A 105 -9.28 -18.92 -9.17
C ILE A 105 -9.70 -20.10 -8.30
N LYS A 106 -9.10 -20.25 -7.10
CA LYS A 106 -9.40 -21.38 -6.22
C LYS A 106 -10.80 -21.39 -5.64
N THR A 107 -11.40 -20.21 -5.47
CA THR A 107 -12.75 -20.03 -4.91
C THR A 107 -13.79 -19.72 -6.00
N GLU A 108 -13.42 -19.74 -7.27
CA GLU A 108 -14.26 -19.35 -8.41
C GLU A 108 -14.94 -17.99 -8.21
N SER A 109 -14.26 -17.05 -7.62
CA SER A 109 -14.73 -15.74 -7.20
C SER A 109 -14.24 -14.61 -8.10
N GLY A 110 -14.99 -13.52 -8.16
CA GLY A 110 -14.54 -12.31 -8.86
C GLY A 110 -13.48 -11.55 -8.05
N LEU A 111 -12.54 -10.95 -8.77
CA LEU A 111 -11.44 -10.16 -8.23
C LEU A 111 -11.49 -8.73 -8.77
N ILE A 112 -11.33 -7.75 -7.88
CA ILE A 112 -11.06 -6.35 -8.22
C ILE A 112 -9.72 -5.95 -7.64
N THR A 113 -8.81 -5.45 -8.47
CA THR A 113 -7.49 -4.96 -8.03
C THR A 113 -7.45 -3.44 -8.03
N ASP A 114 -6.52 -2.88 -7.25
CA ASP A 114 -6.24 -1.44 -7.19
C ASP A 114 -7.47 -0.58 -6.86
N ALA A 115 -8.37 -1.08 -6.02
CA ALA A 115 -9.46 -0.28 -5.48
C ALA A 115 -8.91 0.89 -4.64
N VAL A 116 -9.47 2.08 -4.86
CA VAL A 116 -9.16 3.30 -4.09
C VAL A 116 -10.26 3.65 -3.09
N ASP A 117 -11.40 3.00 -3.20
CA ASP A 117 -12.49 3.04 -2.20
C ASP A 117 -13.32 1.77 -2.28
N VAL A 118 -13.89 1.38 -1.14
CA VAL A 118 -14.77 0.21 -1.01
C VAL A 118 -15.93 0.59 -0.10
N GLN A 119 -17.14 0.40 -0.58
CA GLN A 119 -18.38 0.78 0.09
C GLN A 119 -19.40 -0.37 0.04
N PRO A 120 -20.40 -0.39 0.92
CA PRO A 120 -21.56 -1.25 0.73
C PRO A 120 -22.21 -0.97 -0.62
N GLY A 121 -22.51 -2.01 -1.35
CA GLY A 121 -23.22 -1.94 -2.62
C GLY A 121 -24.72 -2.20 -2.49
N GLU A 122 -25.45 -2.04 -3.58
CA GLU A 122 -26.87 -2.37 -3.62
C GLU A 122 -27.11 -3.86 -3.38
N GLY A 123 -28.20 -4.19 -2.69
CA GLY A 123 -28.55 -5.58 -2.38
C GLY A 123 -27.64 -6.32 -1.42
N GLY A 124 -26.81 -5.60 -0.64
CA GLY A 124 -25.89 -6.20 0.36
C GLY A 124 -24.56 -6.66 -0.21
N GLY A 125 -24.27 -6.35 -1.48
CA GLY A 125 -22.97 -6.59 -2.11
C GLY A 125 -21.92 -5.55 -1.75
N VAL A 126 -20.78 -5.61 -2.44
CA VAL A 126 -19.67 -4.66 -2.27
C VAL A 126 -19.47 -3.86 -3.56
N SER A 127 -19.39 -2.54 -3.45
CA SER A 127 -19.09 -1.61 -4.52
C SER A 127 -17.68 -1.05 -4.35
N THR A 128 -16.91 -1.02 -5.40
CA THR A 128 -15.54 -0.48 -5.40
C THR A 128 -15.42 0.72 -6.33
N THR A 129 -14.50 1.60 -6.02
CA THR A 129 -14.04 2.65 -6.93
C THR A 129 -12.58 2.37 -7.30
N GLN A 130 -12.26 2.45 -8.58
CA GLN A 130 -10.91 2.33 -9.10
C GLN A 130 -10.54 3.60 -9.87
N SER A 131 -9.30 4.05 -9.73
CA SER A 131 -8.71 5.11 -10.55
C SER A 131 -7.80 4.45 -11.59
N VAL A 132 -8.15 4.53 -12.87
CA VAL A 132 -7.48 3.80 -13.94
C VAL A 132 -6.93 4.74 -15.01
N PHE A 133 -6.07 4.19 -15.90
CA PHE A 133 -5.35 4.97 -16.93
C PHE A 133 -4.64 6.18 -16.32
N ALA A 134 -3.83 5.90 -15.28
CA ALA A 134 -3.08 6.90 -14.57
C ALA A 134 -3.96 8.05 -14.01
N GLY A 135 -5.16 7.73 -13.48
CA GLY A 135 -6.07 8.71 -12.87
C GLY A 135 -7.02 9.42 -13.83
N SER A 136 -6.92 9.14 -15.14
CA SER A 136 -7.77 9.81 -16.13
C SER A 136 -9.23 9.39 -16.07
N TYR A 137 -9.52 8.20 -15.52
CA TYR A 137 -10.87 7.68 -15.41
C TYR A 137 -11.13 7.09 -14.01
N THR A 138 -12.35 7.27 -13.55
CA THR A 138 -12.88 6.61 -12.36
C THR A 138 -13.89 5.53 -12.80
N VAL A 139 -13.69 4.31 -12.29
CA VAL A 139 -14.58 3.17 -12.56
C VAL A 139 -15.22 2.72 -11.25
N LYS A 140 -16.53 2.51 -11.24
CA LYS A 140 -17.24 1.78 -10.20
C LYS A 140 -17.47 0.35 -10.67
N ALA A 141 -17.16 -0.61 -9.80
CA ALA A 141 -17.28 -2.03 -10.11
C ALA A 141 -17.84 -2.82 -8.93
N THR A 142 -18.51 -3.93 -9.25
CA THR A 142 -19.01 -4.90 -8.28
C THR A 142 -18.61 -6.31 -8.71
N VAL A 143 -18.44 -7.20 -7.75
CA VAL A 143 -18.24 -8.63 -8.03
C VAL A 143 -19.61 -9.31 -8.12
N THR A 144 -19.82 -10.07 -9.20
CA THR A 144 -21.08 -10.73 -9.49
C THR A 144 -21.05 -12.25 -9.30
N LYS A 145 -19.87 -12.83 -9.02
CA LYS A 145 -19.70 -14.28 -8.82
C LYS A 145 -18.84 -14.57 -7.60
N GLY A 146 -19.29 -15.44 -6.73
CA GLY A 146 -18.56 -15.91 -5.55
C GLY A 146 -18.37 -14.84 -4.47
N THR A 147 -17.39 -15.02 -3.61
CA THR A 147 -17.02 -14.07 -2.56
C THR A 147 -16.21 -12.93 -3.17
N PRO A 148 -16.59 -11.64 -3.00
CA PRO A 148 -15.80 -10.51 -3.48
C PRO A 148 -14.39 -10.52 -2.91
N ILE A 149 -13.37 -10.59 -3.77
CA ILE A 149 -11.96 -10.47 -3.41
C ILE A 149 -11.47 -9.12 -3.93
N ILE A 150 -11.01 -8.26 -3.02
CA ILE A 150 -10.70 -6.88 -3.36
C ILE A 150 -9.29 -6.54 -2.87
N ALA A 151 -8.39 -6.25 -3.80
CA ALA A 151 -7.09 -5.70 -3.49
C ALA A 151 -7.16 -4.17 -3.47
N VAL A 152 -6.90 -3.58 -2.29
CA VAL A 152 -7.07 -2.15 -2.01
C VAL A 152 -5.71 -1.46 -2.00
N LYS A 153 -5.60 -0.33 -2.68
CA LYS A 153 -4.37 0.48 -2.70
C LYS A 153 -4.08 1.09 -1.33
N PRO A 154 -2.81 1.24 -0.95
CA PRO A 154 -2.44 2.01 0.23
C PRO A 154 -2.95 3.45 0.16
N ASN A 155 -3.18 4.05 1.32
CA ASN A 155 -3.72 5.41 1.47
C ASN A 155 -5.15 5.62 0.93
N SER A 156 -5.93 4.53 0.74
CA SER A 156 -7.33 4.58 0.31
C SER A 156 -8.29 4.98 1.43
N ALA A 157 -7.89 4.81 2.68
CA ALA A 157 -8.63 5.28 3.86
C ALA A 157 -7.66 5.77 4.94
N ALA A 158 -8.07 6.75 5.72
CA ALA A 158 -7.34 7.07 6.95
C ALA A 158 -7.65 5.98 7.99
N PRO A 159 -6.64 5.39 8.66
CA PRO A 159 -6.87 4.45 9.74
C PRO A 159 -7.66 5.10 10.88
N GLU A 160 -8.74 4.48 11.30
CA GLU A 160 -9.56 4.92 12.42
C GLU A 160 -9.48 3.91 13.56
N ALA A 161 -8.94 4.34 14.70
CA ALA A 161 -8.86 3.51 15.89
C ALA A 161 -10.27 3.27 16.47
N VAL A 162 -10.68 2.01 16.51
CA VAL A 162 -11.89 1.51 17.15
C VAL A 162 -11.54 0.17 17.78
N GLN A 163 -11.66 0.06 19.09
CA GLN A 163 -11.25 -1.14 19.81
C GLN A 163 -12.12 -2.35 19.43
N GLY A 164 -11.52 -3.39 18.90
CA GLY A 164 -12.10 -4.71 18.66
C GLY A 164 -11.64 -5.72 19.71
N ALA A 165 -12.28 -6.88 19.74
CA ALA A 165 -11.97 -7.94 20.70
C ALA A 165 -10.68 -8.69 20.36
N ALA A 166 -10.30 -8.76 19.10
CA ALA A 166 -9.17 -9.55 18.55
C ALA A 166 -9.12 -10.98 19.15
N ALA A 167 -10.28 -11.62 19.23
CA ALA A 167 -10.38 -13.01 19.70
C ALA A 167 -9.65 -13.90 18.71
N ASP A 168 -8.57 -14.56 19.13
CA ASP A 168 -7.74 -15.32 18.24
C ASP A 168 -8.14 -16.80 18.15
N GLU A 169 -8.05 -17.34 16.95
CA GLU A 169 -8.33 -18.74 16.63
C GLU A 169 -7.19 -19.29 15.75
N VAL A 170 -6.57 -20.38 16.17
CA VAL A 170 -5.56 -21.07 15.35
C VAL A 170 -6.28 -21.87 14.28
N VAL A 171 -5.90 -21.67 13.03
CA VAL A 171 -6.47 -22.37 11.88
C VAL A 171 -5.45 -23.33 11.31
N GLU A 172 -5.79 -24.61 11.37
CA GLU A 172 -5.02 -25.66 10.69
C GLU A 172 -5.37 -25.69 9.21
N VAL A 173 -4.34 -25.67 8.36
CA VAL A 173 -4.49 -25.68 6.91
C VAL A 173 -3.66 -26.80 6.28
N THR A 174 -4.15 -27.33 5.18
CA THR A 174 -3.44 -28.32 4.37
C THR A 174 -2.95 -27.64 3.09
N VAL A 175 -1.66 -27.75 2.81
CA VAL A 175 -1.03 -27.16 1.62
C VAL A 175 -0.65 -28.26 0.65
N SER A 176 -1.05 -28.13 -0.61
CA SER A 176 -0.72 -29.08 -1.66
C SER A 176 0.78 -29.04 -2.02
N ASP A 177 1.33 -30.16 -2.49
CA ASP A 177 2.72 -30.21 -2.96
C ASP A 177 2.96 -29.24 -4.13
N GLY A 178 1.94 -29.03 -4.97
CA GLY A 178 2.01 -28.07 -6.07
C GLY A 178 2.18 -26.62 -5.61
N ALA A 179 1.72 -26.26 -4.42
CA ALA A 179 1.91 -24.94 -3.85
C ALA A 179 3.29 -24.78 -3.18
N LYS A 180 3.95 -25.86 -2.80
CA LYS A 180 5.26 -25.89 -2.13
C LYS A 180 6.47 -25.97 -3.08
N THR A 181 6.33 -25.43 -4.31
CA THR A 181 7.39 -25.52 -5.33
C THR A 181 8.42 -24.39 -5.24
N ALA A 182 8.06 -23.25 -4.65
CA ALA A 182 8.95 -22.09 -4.51
C ALA A 182 9.27 -21.81 -3.05
N LYS A 183 10.31 -22.50 -2.54
CA LYS A 183 10.76 -22.35 -1.15
C LYS A 183 11.64 -21.11 -0.97
N ILE A 184 11.43 -20.40 0.14
CA ILE A 184 12.26 -19.28 0.57
C ILE A 184 13.55 -19.86 1.15
N THR A 185 14.69 -19.57 0.54
CA THR A 185 16.01 -20.06 0.99
C THR A 185 16.74 -19.06 1.86
N ASP A 186 16.44 -17.78 1.71
CA ASP A 186 17.05 -16.70 2.50
C ASP A 186 16.13 -15.49 2.55
N ARG A 187 16.21 -14.71 3.62
CA ARG A 187 15.53 -13.44 3.82
C ARG A 187 16.55 -12.39 4.25
N GLN A 188 16.75 -11.39 3.43
CA GLN A 188 17.61 -10.27 3.76
C GLN A 188 16.77 -9.05 4.17
N PRO A 189 16.71 -8.72 5.45
CA PRO A 189 15.98 -7.55 5.92
C PRO A 189 16.54 -6.29 5.27
N LYS A 190 15.66 -5.44 4.77
CA LYS A 190 16.05 -4.11 4.30
C LYS A 190 16.54 -3.28 5.49
N ALA A 191 17.67 -2.62 5.34
CA ALA A 191 18.17 -1.72 6.38
C ALA A 191 17.13 -0.62 6.69
N ALA A 192 16.82 -0.43 7.95
CA ALA A 192 15.91 0.63 8.38
C ALA A 192 16.55 2.00 8.09
N THR A 193 15.87 2.83 7.33
CA THR A 193 16.33 4.20 7.02
C THR A 193 15.78 5.24 7.98
N GLY A 194 14.92 4.84 8.92
CA GLY A 194 14.15 5.76 9.78
C GLY A 194 12.98 6.46 9.06
N ARG A 195 12.87 6.28 7.73
CA ARG A 195 11.77 6.83 6.90
C ARG A 195 10.71 5.78 6.63
N PRO A 196 9.44 6.17 6.44
CA PRO A 196 8.37 5.24 6.08
C PRO A 196 8.64 4.58 4.72
N GLU A 197 8.04 3.41 4.49
CA GLU A 197 8.09 2.74 3.20
C GLU A 197 7.40 3.59 2.12
N LEU A 198 8.02 3.70 0.95
CA LEU A 198 7.60 4.60 -0.13
C LEU A 198 6.14 4.39 -0.56
N THR A 199 5.68 3.14 -0.60
CA THR A 199 4.31 2.81 -1.04
C THR A 199 3.24 3.06 0.02
N GLU A 200 3.63 3.19 1.29
CA GLU A 200 2.71 3.35 2.43
C GLU A 200 2.76 4.76 3.03
N ALA A 201 3.78 5.54 2.65
CA ALA A 201 4.00 6.87 3.18
C ALA A 201 2.81 7.80 2.90
N ALA A 202 2.40 8.55 3.92
CA ALA A 202 1.40 9.60 3.76
C ALA A 202 1.95 10.82 3.00
N ILE A 203 3.26 11.03 3.09
CA ILE A 203 3.97 12.10 2.39
C ILE A 203 5.17 11.52 1.66
N VAL A 204 5.35 11.91 0.40
CA VAL A 204 6.49 11.52 -0.43
C VAL A 204 7.16 12.76 -0.99
N VAL A 205 8.47 12.89 -0.82
CA VAL A 205 9.29 13.90 -1.48
C VAL A 205 10.20 13.20 -2.47
N SER A 206 10.11 13.55 -3.74
CA SER A 206 10.86 12.89 -4.81
C SER A 206 11.81 13.83 -5.51
N GLY A 207 13.04 13.37 -5.73
CA GLY A 207 14.07 14.07 -6.49
C GLY A 207 14.18 13.60 -7.94
N GLY A 208 14.42 14.52 -8.87
CA GLY A 208 14.64 14.23 -10.26
C GLY A 208 16.05 14.63 -10.76
N ARG A 209 16.19 14.78 -12.08
CA ARG A 209 17.44 15.24 -12.71
C ARG A 209 17.89 16.62 -12.23
N GLY A 210 16.95 17.45 -11.77
CA GLY A 210 17.26 18.76 -11.20
C GLY A 210 18.13 18.75 -9.97
N THR A 211 18.25 17.58 -9.27
CA THR A 211 19.15 17.40 -8.13
C THR A 211 20.64 17.35 -8.52
N GLY A 212 20.94 17.06 -9.78
CA GLY A 212 22.32 16.88 -10.23
C GLY A 212 23.09 15.77 -9.52
N GLY A 213 22.38 14.88 -8.80
CA GLY A 213 22.94 13.80 -7.98
C GLY A 213 23.04 14.14 -6.48
N ASP A 214 22.82 15.40 -6.10
CA ASP A 214 22.75 15.79 -4.69
C ASP A 214 21.31 15.74 -4.18
N PHE A 215 20.99 14.68 -3.47
CA PHE A 215 19.67 14.48 -2.84
C PHE A 215 19.57 15.08 -1.44
N SER A 216 20.62 15.71 -0.90
CA SER A 216 20.65 16.19 0.49
C SER A 216 19.46 17.09 0.83
N LYS A 217 19.09 18.03 -0.06
CA LYS A 217 17.97 18.95 0.18
C LYS A 217 16.60 18.27 0.06
N VAL A 218 16.50 17.26 -0.79
CA VAL A 218 15.29 16.41 -0.88
C VAL A 218 15.12 15.60 0.40
N GLU A 219 16.19 15.03 0.90
CA GLU A 219 16.23 14.24 2.13
C GLU A 219 15.95 15.10 3.37
N ASP A 220 16.64 16.24 3.53
CA ASP A 220 16.42 17.20 4.63
C ASP A 220 14.92 17.64 4.69
N PHE A 221 14.33 17.92 3.55
CA PHE A 221 12.93 18.32 3.48
C PHE A 221 11.99 17.15 3.80
N ALA A 222 12.27 15.96 3.26
CA ALA A 222 11.51 14.75 3.58
C ALA A 222 11.54 14.44 5.08
N ASP A 223 12.71 14.52 5.72
CA ASP A 223 12.89 14.28 7.14
C ASP A 223 12.12 15.29 8.00
N SER A 224 12.11 16.56 7.60
CA SER A 224 11.32 17.61 8.29
C SER A 224 9.82 17.31 8.29
N LEU A 225 9.32 16.58 7.27
CA LEU A 225 7.92 16.19 7.13
C LEU A 225 7.61 14.79 7.68
N GLY A 226 8.63 13.98 8.01
CA GLY A 226 8.45 12.55 8.29
C GLY A 226 8.05 11.77 7.03
N ALA A 227 8.54 12.20 5.87
CA ALA A 227 8.16 11.69 4.55
C ALA A 227 9.09 10.57 4.06
N ALA A 228 8.61 9.78 3.11
CA ALA A 228 9.47 8.90 2.32
C ALA A 228 10.17 9.70 1.21
N VAL A 229 11.37 9.23 0.81
CA VAL A 229 12.09 9.80 -0.33
C VAL A 229 11.91 8.91 -1.55
N GLY A 230 11.44 9.52 -2.63
CA GLY A 230 11.34 8.92 -3.96
C GLY A 230 12.38 9.48 -4.92
N ALA A 231 12.55 8.81 -6.06
CA ALA A 231 13.41 9.27 -7.13
C ALA A 231 12.78 9.04 -8.51
N SER A 232 13.06 9.92 -9.45
CA SER A 232 12.68 9.69 -10.83
C SER A 232 13.54 8.58 -11.45
N ARG A 233 13.01 7.89 -12.48
CA ARG A 233 13.80 6.90 -13.24
C ARG A 233 15.12 7.49 -13.74
N ALA A 234 15.12 8.71 -14.24
CA ALA A 234 16.34 9.34 -14.76
C ALA A 234 17.42 9.54 -13.67
N ALA A 235 17.04 9.81 -12.43
CA ALA A 235 17.98 9.90 -11.31
C ALA A 235 18.51 8.52 -10.90
N VAL A 236 17.65 7.49 -10.92
CA VAL A 236 18.03 6.10 -10.64
C VAL A 236 18.95 5.53 -11.73
N ASP A 237 18.61 5.72 -13.01
CA ASP A 237 19.44 5.28 -14.14
C ASP A 237 20.83 5.96 -14.14
N ALA A 238 20.93 7.18 -13.63
CA ALA A 238 22.19 7.87 -13.40
C ALA A 238 22.98 7.39 -12.16
N GLY A 239 22.43 6.44 -11.39
CA GLY A 239 23.06 5.90 -10.18
C GLY A 239 23.01 6.84 -8.97
N TRP A 240 22.18 7.89 -9.00
CA TRP A 240 22.12 8.91 -7.96
C TRP A 240 21.25 8.49 -6.77
N TYR A 241 20.31 7.58 -6.98
CA TYR A 241 19.44 7.07 -5.91
C TYR A 241 19.09 5.59 -6.14
N PRO A 242 18.80 4.81 -5.07
CA PRO A 242 18.50 3.38 -5.20
C PRO A 242 17.26 3.10 -6.04
N HIS A 243 17.30 2.03 -6.86
CA HIS A 243 16.16 1.60 -7.67
C HIS A 243 14.90 1.28 -6.84
N THR A 244 15.07 0.83 -5.60
CA THR A 244 13.97 0.55 -4.66
C THR A 244 13.12 1.79 -4.33
N ASN A 245 13.64 2.99 -4.60
CA ASN A 245 12.99 4.28 -4.40
C ASN A 245 12.47 4.91 -5.70
N GLN A 246 12.57 4.21 -6.82
CA GLN A 246 12.05 4.71 -8.09
C GLN A 246 10.53 4.84 -8.07
N VAL A 247 10.03 6.03 -8.40
CA VAL A 247 8.60 6.30 -8.62
C VAL A 247 8.32 6.39 -10.12
N GLY A 248 7.30 5.70 -10.57
CA GLY A 248 6.91 5.72 -11.98
C GLY A 248 6.28 4.40 -12.45
N GLN A 249 5.97 4.34 -13.73
CA GLN A 249 5.35 3.18 -14.38
C GLN A 249 6.16 1.89 -14.19
N THR A 250 7.49 1.99 -14.23
CA THR A 250 8.43 0.85 -14.08
C THR A 250 9.06 0.78 -12.69
N GLY A 251 8.64 1.64 -11.79
CA GLY A 251 9.02 1.64 -10.39
C GLY A 251 7.82 1.41 -9.48
N LYS A 252 7.86 2.00 -8.30
CA LYS A 252 6.73 1.97 -7.37
C LYS A 252 5.67 2.99 -7.79
N GLN A 253 4.41 2.60 -7.67
CA GLN A 253 3.27 3.50 -7.76
C GLN A 253 2.87 3.91 -6.34
N VAL A 254 2.72 5.22 -6.13
CA VAL A 254 2.42 5.81 -4.83
C VAL A 254 1.17 6.69 -4.93
N SER A 255 0.40 6.75 -3.86
CA SER A 255 -0.80 7.60 -3.76
C SER A 255 -0.84 8.27 -2.38
N PRO A 256 0.18 9.08 -2.02
CA PRO A 256 0.24 9.75 -0.73
C PRO A 256 -0.81 10.85 -0.62
N GLN A 257 -0.98 11.38 0.60
CA GLN A 257 -1.76 12.59 0.82
C GLN A 257 -1.06 13.83 0.25
N LEU A 258 0.29 13.84 0.28
CA LEU A 258 1.11 14.89 -0.32
C LEU A 258 2.29 14.26 -1.08
N TYR A 259 2.42 14.64 -2.34
CA TYR A 259 3.57 14.33 -3.17
C TYR A 259 4.31 15.61 -3.56
N VAL A 260 5.61 15.69 -3.25
CA VAL A 260 6.45 16.82 -3.64
C VAL A 260 7.46 16.37 -4.70
N ALA A 261 7.38 16.95 -5.89
CA ALA A 261 8.25 16.68 -7.02
C ALA A 261 9.32 17.76 -7.13
N ALA A 262 10.57 17.47 -6.76
CA ALA A 262 11.69 18.42 -6.79
C ALA A 262 12.64 18.14 -7.97
N GLY A 263 12.72 19.09 -8.92
CA GLY A 263 13.58 18.95 -10.11
C GLY A 263 13.17 17.80 -11.03
N ILE A 264 11.88 17.47 -11.09
CA ILE A 264 11.27 16.42 -11.92
C ILE A 264 10.56 17.09 -13.09
N SER A 265 10.81 16.62 -14.32
CA SER A 265 10.20 17.20 -15.53
C SER A 265 8.72 16.85 -15.71
N GLY A 266 8.24 15.73 -15.16
CA GLY A 266 6.85 15.30 -15.33
C GLY A 266 6.60 14.46 -16.58
N ALA A 267 7.60 13.68 -17.01
CA ALA A 267 7.42 12.69 -18.08
C ALA A 267 6.26 11.74 -17.72
N ILE A 268 5.50 11.29 -18.73
CA ILE A 268 4.29 10.48 -18.56
C ILE A 268 4.52 9.22 -17.73
N GLN A 269 5.72 8.62 -17.84
CA GLN A 269 6.10 7.43 -17.06
C GLN A 269 6.24 7.73 -15.57
N HIS A 270 6.71 8.94 -15.20
CA HIS A 270 6.78 9.36 -13.80
C HIS A 270 5.38 9.70 -13.27
N ARG A 271 4.60 10.45 -14.08
CA ARG A 271 3.22 10.82 -13.75
C ARG A 271 2.37 9.59 -13.44
N ALA A 272 2.50 8.51 -14.22
CA ALA A 272 1.81 7.24 -13.97
C ALA A 272 2.08 6.62 -12.60
N GLY A 273 3.19 6.96 -11.96
CA GLY A 273 3.54 6.47 -10.62
C GLY A 273 3.07 7.33 -9.47
N MET A 274 2.62 8.59 -9.70
CA MET A 274 2.32 9.51 -8.59
C MET A 274 1.07 10.38 -8.77
N GLN A 275 0.49 10.45 -9.94
CA GLN A 275 -0.61 11.39 -10.22
C GLN A 275 -1.93 11.07 -9.51
N THR A 276 -2.03 9.91 -8.85
CA THR A 276 -3.15 9.57 -7.97
C THR A 276 -2.94 10.08 -6.53
N SER A 277 -1.88 10.82 -6.27
CA SER A 277 -1.65 11.52 -5.00
C SER A 277 -2.75 12.55 -4.76
N LYS A 278 -3.12 12.78 -3.51
CA LYS A 278 -4.24 13.66 -3.18
C LYS A 278 -3.90 15.13 -3.38
N THR A 279 -2.67 15.50 -3.06
CA THR A 279 -2.12 16.84 -3.32
C THR A 279 -0.73 16.68 -3.92
N ILE A 280 -0.47 17.40 -5.00
CA ILE A 280 0.81 17.38 -5.71
C ILE A 280 1.41 18.78 -5.73
N VAL A 281 2.65 18.86 -5.27
CA VAL A 281 3.45 20.11 -5.30
C VAL A 281 4.68 19.87 -6.16
N ALA A 282 5.06 20.81 -7.02
CA ALA A 282 6.31 20.75 -7.77
C ALA A 282 7.19 21.95 -7.51
N VAL A 283 8.50 21.70 -7.49
CA VAL A 283 9.56 22.70 -7.53
C VAL A 283 10.42 22.41 -8.74
N ASN A 284 10.44 23.31 -9.72
CA ASN A 284 11.27 23.18 -10.90
C ASN A 284 11.69 24.57 -11.39
N LYS A 285 12.93 24.70 -11.85
CA LYS A 285 13.42 25.96 -12.42
C LYS A 285 12.99 26.21 -13.87
N ASP A 286 12.55 25.15 -14.57
CA ASP A 286 11.99 25.22 -15.91
C ASP A 286 10.48 25.45 -15.79
N GLU A 287 10.00 26.65 -16.12
CA GLU A 287 8.58 27.01 -16.05
C GLU A 287 7.71 26.24 -17.06
N GLU A 288 8.31 25.76 -18.14
CA GLU A 288 7.63 24.97 -19.18
C GLU A 288 7.66 23.45 -18.87
N ALA A 289 8.17 23.04 -17.69
CA ALA A 289 8.22 21.64 -17.33
C ALA A 289 6.80 21.02 -17.29
N PRO A 290 6.54 19.89 -18.00
CA PRO A 290 5.21 19.28 -18.07
C PRO A 290 4.62 18.87 -16.70
N ILE A 291 5.43 18.84 -15.64
CA ILE A 291 4.92 18.57 -14.28
C ILE A 291 3.92 19.63 -13.84
N PHE A 292 4.08 20.89 -14.26
CA PHE A 292 3.21 22.00 -13.86
C PHE A 292 1.78 21.88 -14.40
N GLU A 293 1.54 21.08 -15.44
CA GLU A 293 0.18 20.79 -15.92
C GLU A 293 -0.64 19.91 -14.95
N LEU A 294 0.05 19.19 -14.02
CA LEU A 294 -0.57 18.20 -13.16
C LEU A 294 -0.71 18.67 -11.71
N VAL A 295 0.13 19.62 -11.26
CA VAL A 295 0.26 19.92 -9.83
C VAL A 295 -0.85 20.83 -9.32
N ASP A 296 -1.21 20.67 -8.06
CA ASP A 296 -2.11 21.59 -7.35
C ASP A 296 -1.39 22.89 -6.99
N PHE A 297 -0.07 22.82 -6.75
CA PHE A 297 0.76 23.99 -6.45
C PHE A 297 2.16 23.84 -7.04
N GLY A 298 2.60 24.84 -7.81
CA GLY A 298 3.90 24.87 -8.46
C GLY A 298 4.77 26.05 -8.00
N VAL A 299 6.06 25.78 -7.81
CA VAL A 299 7.08 26.80 -7.53
C VAL A 299 8.11 26.77 -8.66
N VAL A 300 8.17 27.84 -9.43
CA VAL A 300 9.24 28.05 -10.40
C VAL A 300 10.47 28.58 -9.67
N GLY A 301 11.51 27.73 -9.53
CA GLY A 301 12.69 28.08 -8.77
C GLY A 301 13.69 26.94 -8.64
N ASP A 302 14.86 27.28 -8.13
CA ASP A 302 15.91 26.29 -7.86
C ASP A 302 15.59 25.53 -6.56
N LEU A 303 15.52 24.20 -6.65
CA LEU A 303 15.24 23.34 -5.51
C LEU A 303 16.26 23.52 -4.35
N PHE A 304 17.51 23.85 -4.68
CA PHE A 304 18.56 24.09 -3.66
C PHE A 304 18.34 25.42 -2.89
N THR A 305 17.49 26.30 -3.38
CA THR A 305 17.06 27.49 -2.68
C THR A 305 15.69 27.32 -2.03
N VAL A 306 14.74 26.70 -2.72
CA VAL A 306 13.35 26.57 -2.28
C VAL A 306 13.21 25.55 -1.14
N LEU A 307 13.78 24.34 -1.29
CA LEU A 307 13.62 23.29 -0.28
C LEU A 307 14.21 23.64 1.09
N PRO A 308 15.40 24.27 1.21
CA PRO A 308 15.89 24.72 2.52
C PRO A 308 14.94 25.70 3.22
N GLN A 309 14.40 26.68 2.49
CA GLN A 309 13.44 27.64 3.03
C GLN A 309 12.15 26.94 3.49
N ALA A 310 11.64 25.99 2.69
CA ALA A 310 10.48 25.20 3.04
C ALA A 310 10.75 24.33 4.27
N THR A 311 11.96 23.73 4.38
CA THR A 311 12.40 22.95 5.54
C THR A 311 12.35 23.77 6.83
N GLU A 312 12.92 24.96 6.80
CA GLU A 312 12.91 25.87 7.96
C GLU A 312 11.48 26.32 8.32
N ALA A 313 10.65 26.62 7.33
CA ALA A 313 9.25 26.98 7.57
C ALA A 313 8.47 25.81 8.23
N VAL A 314 8.68 24.57 7.77
CA VAL A 314 8.06 23.37 8.37
C VAL A 314 8.53 23.16 9.80
N LYS A 315 9.83 23.29 10.07
CA LYS A 315 10.39 23.17 11.43
C LYS A 315 9.79 24.23 12.36
N ALA A 316 9.72 25.48 11.89
CA ALA A 316 9.13 26.57 12.67
C ALA A 316 7.64 26.38 12.96
N ALA A 317 6.89 25.75 12.05
CA ALA A 317 5.48 25.45 12.24
C ALA A 317 5.20 24.27 13.18
N LYS A 318 6.19 23.38 13.36
CA LYS A 318 6.09 22.21 14.26
C LYS A 318 6.59 22.48 15.68
N GLY A 319 7.43 23.50 15.86
CA GLY A 319 8.12 23.79 17.09
C GLY A 319 7.61 24.66 18.03
#